data_fc4150ba9d386f68c3df8b8f3c3b3a76
#
_entry.id   fc4150ba9d386f68c3df8b8f3c3b3a76
#
_cell.length_a   1.000
_cell.length_b   1.000
_cell.length_c   1.000
_cell.angle_alpha   90.00
_cell.angle_beta   90.00
_cell.angle_gamma   90.00
#
_symmetry.space_group_name_H-M   'P 1'
#
loop_
_entity.id
_entity.type
_entity.pdbx_description
1 polymer ?
#
loop_
_entity_poly.entity_id
_entity_poly.type
_entity_poly.pdbx_seq_one_letter_code
_entity_poly.pdbx_strand_id
1 'polypeptide(L)'
;MLNYSLDRRMICAVDAVDHIFLPKYVLDTTGLAESVRQRLADEVDVPGWMLSSTSAILPSDRYLRLWELAEHELDDPDVALRAALAYVPGQLGLIDYLFTTAPTLGEGLALTGMYIGTSTTNHHFTIVGESEDQMSVDLSLLQGEGRGRDLAIQVALAGTVTKIRRVTGQQVNPVRVRFRQSAPPRHDQFIELFGTARIDFGAPTNQLTFRTADLALPMLTADPVLAAILHRSAGAMAQPRITTWSERLQQVLAVMMDDGTVTIDPVARRMAMSRRSLQRRLAEEGTTWRQEIDRARRSRLEDRSRWSPTTNRTEMAHLLGYSDARSLGRAYRRWSQP
;
A
#
# COMPACT_ATOMS: atom_id res chain seq x y z
N MET A 1 -17.22 -16.67 31.54
CA MET A 1 -15.80 -17.07 31.38
C MET A 1 -15.73 -18.08 30.25
N LEU A 2 -15.51 -17.67 29.04
CA LEU A 2 -15.21 -18.52 27.88
C LEU A 2 -13.85 -18.15 27.37
N ASN A 3 -12.91 -19.04 27.67
CA ASN A 3 -11.50 -18.93 27.32
C ASN A 3 -11.35 -19.33 25.85
N TYR A 4 -11.27 -18.37 24.91
CA TYR A 4 -10.86 -18.63 23.54
C TYR A 4 -9.32 -18.61 23.48
N SER A 5 -8.73 -19.75 23.80
CA SER A 5 -7.37 -20.08 23.38
C SER A 5 -7.40 -20.34 21.87
N LEU A 6 -7.18 -19.33 21.07
CA LEU A 6 -6.94 -19.45 19.63
C LEU A 6 -5.61 -20.14 19.44
N ASP A 7 -5.68 -21.38 18.97
CA ASP A 7 -4.56 -22.23 18.60
C ASP A 7 -3.74 -21.55 17.48
N ARG A 8 -2.54 -21.08 17.83
CA ARG A 8 -1.60 -20.36 16.95
C ARG A 8 -1.05 -21.20 15.79
N ARG A 9 -1.52 -22.44 15.58
CA ARG A 9 -0.97 -23.40 14.62
C ARG A 9 -1.78 -23.63 13.35
N MET A 10 -2.89 -22.91 13.12
CA MET A 10 -3.73 -23.07 11.92
C MET A 10 -4.07 -21.76 11.19
N ILE A 11 -3.22 -20.76 11.29
CA ILE A 11 -3.25 -19.67 10.30
C ILE A 11 -2.34 -20.16 9.19
N CYS A 12 -2.88 -20.72 8.12
CA CYS A 12 -2.22 -20.76 6.82
C CYS A 12 -1.70 -19.35 6.58
N ALA A 13 -0.39 -19.18 6.51
CA ALA A 13 0.27 -17.90 6.36
C ALA A 13 -0.20 -17.29 5.03
N VAL A 14 -1.24 -16.48 5.07
CA VAL A 14 -1.49 -15.53 4.00
C VAL A 14 -0.33 -14.56 4.07
N ASP A 15 0.48 -14.50 3.01
CA ASP A 15 1.61 -13.59 2.95
C ASP A 15 1.13 -12.17 3.21
N ALA A 16 1.81 -11.47 4.11
CA ALA A 16 1.51 -10.07 4.38
C ALA A 16 1.80 -9.23 3.12
N VAL A 17 0.97 -8.23 2.90
CA VAL A 17 1.03 -7.42 1.68
C VAL A 17 1.07 -5.93 2.00
N ASP A 18 1.69 -5.19 1.10
CA ASP A 18 1.85 -3.75 1.14
C ASP A 18 1.33 -3.10 -0.14
N HIS A 19 0.76 -1.92 -0.01
CA HIS A 19 0.42 -1.07 -1.13
C HIS A 19 1.70 -0.50 -1.76
N ILE A 20 1.70 -0.33 -3.07
CA ILE A 20 2.83 0.18 -3.87
C ILE A 20 3.39 1.53 -3.35
N PHE A 21 2.63 2.29 -2.58
CA PHE A 21 3.11 3.54 -1.99
C PHE A 21 4.30 3.33 -1.05
N LEU A 22 4.40 2.18 -0.35
CA LEU A 22 5.53 1.90 0.53
C LEU A 22 6.85 1.69 -0.24
N PRO A 23 6.94 0.82 -1.26
CA PRO A 23 8.14 0.75 -2.11
C PRO A 23 8.48 2.05 -2.83
N LYS A 24 7.47 2.77 -3.35
CA LYS A 24 7.70 4.09 -3.97
C LYS A 24 8.31 5.07 -2.99
N TYR A 25 7.81 5.09 -1.75
CA TYR A 25 8.38 5.93 -0.71
C TYR A 25 9.88 5.65 -0.51
N VAL A 26 10.31 4.38 -0.45
CA VAL A 26 11.74 4.04 -0.37
C VAL A 26 12.52 4.62 -1.54
N LEU A 27 12.07 4.36 -2.76
CA LEU A 27 12.76 4.79 -3.98
C LEU A 27 12.84 6.32 -4.11
N ASP A 28 11.81 7.04 -3.67
CA ASP A 28 11.71 8.48 -3.86
C ASP A 28 12.41 9.30 -2.76
N THR A 29 12.53 8.73 -1.53
CA THR A 29 13.02 9.50 -0.36
C THR A 29 14.46 9.19 0.05
N THR A 30 15.04 8.09 -0.43
CA THR A 30 16.40 7.68 -0.04
C THR A 30 17.52 8.40 -0.78
N GLY A 31 17.21 9.19 -1.82
CA GLY A 31 18.21 9.93 -2.59
C GLY A 31 18.95 9.10 -3.65
N LEU A 32 18.45 7.92 -3.99
CA LEU A 32 18.97 7.06 -5.04
C LEU A 32 18.87 7.73 -6.42
N ALA A 33 19.90 7.56 -7.27
CA ALA A 33 19.84 7.97 -8.67
C ALA A 33 18.78 7.17 -9.44
N GLU A 34 18.19 7.76 -10.49
CA GLU A 34 17.09 7.13 -11.26
C GLU A 34 17.43 5.73 -11.80
N SER A 35 18.63 5.57 -12.36
CA SER A 35 19.09 4.27 -12.88
C SER A 35 19.23 3.21 -11.78
N VAL A 36 19.58 3.62 -10.58
CA VAL A 36 19.69 2.75 -9.41
C VAL A 36 18.29 2.40 -8.90
N ARG A 37 17.40 3.37 -8.82
CA ARG A 37 15.98 3.13 -8.42
C ARG A 37 15.33 2.04 -9.28
N GLN A 38 15.49 2.16 -10.61
CA GLN A 38 14.94 1.15 -11.52
C GLN A 38 15.57 -0.22 -11.31
N ARG A 39 16.90 -0.29 -11.17
CA ARG A 39 17.60 -1.55 -10.92
C ARG A 39 17.16 -2.22 -9.62
N LEU A 40 17.07 -1.47 -8.52
CA LEU A 40 16.62 -2.01 -7.23
C LEU A 40 15.15 -2.46 -7.27
N ALA A 41 14.29 -1.70 -7.95
CA ALA A 41 12.90 -2.09 -8.15
C ALA A 41 12.78 -3.41 -8.93
N ASP A 42 13.57 -3.59 -9.99
CA ASP A 42 13.60 -4.82 -10.78
C ASP A 42 14.13 -5.99 -9.95
N GLU A 43 15.14 -5.78 -9.08
CA GLU A 43 15.72 -6.80 -8.21
C GLU A 43 14.70 -7.37 -7.21
N VAL A 44 13.75 -6.55 -6.75
CA VAL A 44 12.66 -6.97 -5.86
C VAL A 44 11.36 -7.28 -6.59
N ASP A 45 11.39 -7.52 -7.89
CA ASP A 45 10.20 -7.79 -8.73
C ASP A 45 9.10 -6.70 -8.61
N VAL A 46 9.47 -5.44 -8.58
CA VAL A 46 8.57 -4.29 -8.66
C VAL A 46 8.72 -3.61 -10.03
N PRO A 47 8.08 -4.14 -11.07
CA PRO A 47 8.23 -3.63 -12.43
C PRO A 47 7.64 -2.22 -12.59
N GLY A 48 8.12 -1.47 -13.58
CA GLY A 48 7.74 -0.07 -13.84
C GLY A 48 6.22 0.18 -13.93
N TRP A 49 5.43 -0.80 -14.40
CA TRP A 49 3.97 -0.66 -14.41
C TRP A 49 3.36 -0.63 -13.00
N MET A 50 3.95 -1.34 -12.01
CA MET A 50 3.54 -1.23 -10.61
C MET A 50 3.90 0.13 -10.06
N LEU A 51 5.09 0.64 -10.35
CA LEU A 51 5.50 1.99 -9.95
C LEU A 51 4.60 3.08 -10.53
N SER A 52 4.04 2.87 -11.72
CA SER A 52 3.06 3.79 -12.32
C SER A 52 1.63 3.60 -11.80
N SER A 53 1.37 2.56 -11.01
CA SER A 53 0.04 2.27 -10.46
C SER A 53 -0.25 3.10 -9.21
N THR A 54 -1.53 3.37 -8.99
CA THR A 54 -2.07 3.95 -7.74
C THR A 54 -2.76 2.93 -6.85
N SER A 55 -2.81 1.65 -7.27
CA SER A 55 -3.57 0.60 -6.58
C SER A 55 -2.87 -0.77 -6.56
N ALA A 56 -1.61 -0.84 -6.99
CA ALA A 56 -0.87 -2.11 -6.97
C ALA A 56 -0.55 -2.53 -5.53
N ILE A 57 -0.62 -3.83 -5.30
CA ILE A 57 -0.32 -4.48 -4.04
C ILE A 57 0.77 -5.52 -4.30
N LEU A 58 1.68 -5.69 -3.35
CA LEU A 58 2.81 -6.62 -3.45
C LEU A 58 3.07 -7.31 -2.11
N PRO A 59 3.78 -8.45 -2.11
CA PRO A 59 4.27 -9.09 -0.89
C PRO A 59 5.15 -8.13 -0.07
N SER A 60 4.97 -8.13 1.25
CA SER A 60 5.70 -7.22 2.15
C SER A 60 7.20 -7.48 2.23
N ASP A 61 7.65 -8.69 1.94
CA ASP A 61 9.08 -9.04 1.89
C ASP A 61 9.84 -8.21 0.84
N ARG A 62 9.19 -7.84 -0.27
CA ARG A 62 9.77 -6.97 -1.31
C ARG A 62 10.05 -5.56 -0.80
N TYR A 63 9.13 -5.00 -0.02
CA TYR A 63 9.32 -3.71 0.63
C TYR A 63 10.46 -3.75 1.65
N LEU A 64 10.51 -4.79 2.47
CA LEU A 64 11.59 -4.96 3.46
C LEU A 64 12.95 -5.16 2.78
N ARG A 65 13.00 -5.99 1.72
CA ARG A 65 14.22 -6.20 0.94
C ARG A 65 14.69 -4.93 0.24
N LEU A 66 13.77 -4.09 -0.23
CA LEU A 66 14.12 -2.81 -0.87
C LEU A 66 14.83 -1.87 0.10
N TRP A 67 14.47 -1.85 1.39
CA TRP A 67 15.20 -1.10 2.42
C TRP A 67 16.63 -1.59 2.59
N GLU A 68 16.85 -2.91 2.64
CA GLU A 68 18.20 -3.48 2.74
C GLU A 68 19.08 -3.11 1.54
N LEU A 69 18.49 -3.19 0.34
CA LEU A 69 19.20 -2.82 -0.88
C LEU A 69 19.54 -1.33 -0.93
N ALA A 70 18.62 -0.47 -0.49
CA ALA A 70 18.87 0.98 -0.44
C ALA A 70 19.96 1.34 0.56
N GLU A 71 19.96 0.74 1.76
CA GLU A 71 21.02 0.90 2.75
C GLU A 71 22.37 0.47 2.19
N HIS A 72 22.43 -0.71 1.57
CA HIS A 72 23.66 -1.26 0.99
C HIS A 72 24.21 -0.39 -0.15
N GLU A 73 23.33 0.04 -1.06
CA GLU A 73 23.72 0.86 -2.22
C GLU A 73 24.27 2.23 -1.82
N LEU A 74 23.73 2.80 -0.75
CA LEU A 74 24.14 4.12 -0.27
C LEU A 74 25.25 4.07 0.78
N ASP A 75 25.60 2.89 1.26
CA ASP A 75 26.49 2.68 2.42
C ASP A 75 26.12 3.57 3.60
N ASP A 76 24.81 3.68 3.88
CA ASP A 76 24.24 4.60 4.86
C ASP A 76 23.31 3.90 5.86
N PRO A 77 23.80 3.62 7.06
CA PRO A 77 23.01 2.96 8.10
C PRO A 77 21.83 3.79 8.62
N ASP A 78 21.82 5.11 8.37
CA ASP A 78 20.79 6.05 8.79
C ASP A 78 19.80 6.40 7.64
N VAL A 79 19.84 5.65 6.54
CA VAL A 79 19.01 5.87 5.34
C VAL A 79 17.52 5.99 5.67
N ALA A 80 17.01 5.19 6.61
CA ALA A 80 15.61 5.22 7.02
C ALA A 80 15.25 6.51 7.77
N LEU A 81 16.13 7.01 8.63
CA LEU A 81 15.93 8.29 9.34
C LEU A 81 15.96 9.46 8.37
N ARG A 82 16.91 9.45 7.42
CA ARG A 82 17.01 10.48 6.39
C ARG A 82 15.78 10.46 5.46
N ALA A 83 15.31 9.30 5.06
CA ALA A 83 14.09 9.15 4.28
C ALA A 83 12.85 9.69 5.03
N ALA A 84 12.79 9.48 6.36
CA ALA A 84 11.73 10.03 7.20
C ALA A 84 11.72 11.58 7.19
N LEU A 85 12.88 12.22 7.15
CA LEU A 85 12.98 13.68 7.05
C LEU A 85 12.56 14.22 5.68
N ALA A 86 12.74 13.42 4.62
CA ALA A 86 12.34 13.76 3.26
C ALA A 86 10.83 13.57 2.99
N TYR A 87 10.06 13.11 3.98
CA TYR A 87 8.61 12.89 3.84
C TYR A 87 7.88 14.14 3.31
N VAL A 88 6.96 13.91 2.37
CA VAL A 88 6.02 14.91 1.85
C VAL A 88 4.59 14.38 2.01
N PRO A 89 3.61 15.21 2.46
CA PRO A 89 2.21 14.80 2.57
C PRO A 89 1.65 14.22 1.26
N GLY A 90 0.95 13.10 1.37
CA GLY A 90 0.35 12.38 0.24
C GLY A 90 1.19 11.22 -0.31
N GLN A 91 2.46 11.08 0.05
CA GLN A 91 3.32 9.99 -0.42
C GLN A 91 2.84 8.59 0.00
N LEU A 92 2.14 8.48 1.13
CA LEU A 92 1.59 7.21 1.63
C LEU A 92 0.11 7.00 1.24
N GLY A 93 -0.39 7.79 0.30
CA GLY A 93 -1.74 7.64 -0.24
C GLY A 93 -2.85 8.00 0.75
N LEU A 94 -3.95 7.22 0.73
CA LEU A 94 -5.15 7.53 1.50
C LEU A 94 -4.91 7.69 3.00
N ILE A 95 -4.11 6.80 3.59
CA ILE A 95 -3.82 6.83 5.03
C ILE A 95 -3.13 8.13 5.45
N ASP A 96 -2.34 8.68 4.57
CA ASP A 96 -1.63 9.93 4.79
C ASP A 96 -2.58 11.13 4.80
N TYR A 97 -3.50 11.17 3.87
CA TYR A 97 -4.52 12.20 3.81
C TYR A 97 -5.52 12.10 4.97
N LEU A 98 -5.91 10.89 5.39
CA LEU A 98 -6.75 10.68 6.58
C LEU A 98 -6.10 11.28 7.83
N PHE A 99 -4.80 11.05 8.00
CA PHE A 99 -4.05 11.66 9.10
C PHE A 99 -4.00 13.17 8.96
N THR A 100 -3.54 13.69 7.82
CA THR A 100 -3.21 15.12 7.67
C THR A 100 -4.42 16.05 7.63
N THR A 101 -5.61 15.55 7.27
CA THR A 101 -6.86 16.35 7.22
C THR A 101 -7.66 16.34 8.51
N ALA A 102 -7.25 15.55 9.51
CA ALA A 102 -7.91 15.46 10.80
C ALA A 102 -7.86 16.80 11.57
N PRO A 103 -8.86 17.11 12.42
CA PRO A 103 -8.88 18.34 13.20
C PRO A 103 -7.74 18.44 14.21
N THR A 104 -7.42 17.32 14.88
CA THR A 104 -6.40 17.26 15.94
C THR A 104 -5.43 16.12 15.72
N LEU A 105 -4.26 16.21 16.36
CA LEU A 105 -3.26 15.14 16.34
C LEU A 105 -3.83 13.81 16.82
N GLY A 106 -4.60 13.81 17.91
CA GLY A 106 -5.19 12.58 18.45
C GLY A 106 -6.14 11.91 17.48
N GLU A 107 -6.99 12.68 16.79
CA GLU A 107 -7.89 12.15 15.77
C GLU A 107 -7.11 11.59 14.57
N GLY A 108 -6.05 12.27 14.12
CA GLY A 108 -5.19 11.80 13.03
C GLY A 108 -4.51 10.46 13.36
N LEU A 109 -3.98 10.31 14.58
CA LEU A 109 -3.40 9.05 15.05
C LEU A 109 -4.47 7.94 15.14
N ALA A 110 -5.65 8.24 15.64
CA ALA A 110 -6.76 7.30 15.73
C ALA A 110 -7.20 6.81 14.34
N LEU A 111 -7.33 7.71 13.36
CA LEU A 111 -7.64 7.36 11.97
C LEU A 111 -6.55 6.50 11.33
N THR A 112 -5.26 6.76 11.64
CA THR A 112 -4.16 5.90 11.19
C THR A 112 -4.35 4.48 11.70
N GLY A 113 -4.58 4.28 13.00
CA GLY A 113 -4.82 2.95 13.58
C GLY A 113 -6.04 2.24 12.98
N MET A 114 -7.12 2.98 12.75
CA MET A 114 -8.36 2.46 12.20
C MET A 114 -8.22 1.99 10.75
N TYR A 115 -7.45 2.72 9.93
CA TYR A 115 -7.41 2.51 8.47
C TYR A 115 -6.07 2.03 7.92
N ILE A 116 -5.06 1.77 8.76
CA ILE A 116 -3.75 1.27 8.30
C ILE A 116 -3.90 0.01 7.44
N GLY A 117 -4.88 -0.83 7.76
CA GLY A 117 -5.21 -2.05 7.01
C GLY A 117 -5.64 -1.82 5.55
N THR A 118 -5.95 -0.59 5.13
CA THR A 118 -6.21 -0.27 3.72
C THR A 118 -4.94 -0.13 2.89
N SER A 119 -3.79 0.07 3.54
CA SER A 119 -2.50 0.29 2.90
C SER A 119 -1.53 -0.89 3.08
N THR A 120 -1.68 -1.66 4.13
CA THR A 120 -0.80 -2.78 4.45
C THR A 120 -1.51 -3.78 5.36
N THR A 121 -1.25 -5.07 5.17
CA THR A 121 -1.64 -6.10 6.14
C THR A 121 -0.48 -6.49 7.05
N ASN A 122 0.70 -5.92 6.84
CA ASN A 122 1.89 -6.20 7.63
C ASN A 122 2.08 -5.26 8.81
N HIS A 123 1.73 -3.98 8.65
CA HIS A 123 1.89 -2.99 9.71
C HIS A 123 0.70 -3.01 10.67
N HIS A 124 1.01 -3.02 11.95
CA HIS A 124 0.03 -2.89 13.02
C HIS A 124 0.32 -1.59 13.79
N PHE A 125 -0.70 -0.77 13.94
CA PHE A 125 -0.61 0.53 14.58
C PHE A 125 -1.71 0.63 15.66
N THR A 126 -1.32 0.77 16.91
CA THR A 126 -2.27 0.88 18.03
C THR A 126 -1.90 2.01 18.96
N ILE A 127 -2.92 2.61 19.56
CA ILE A 127 -2.78 3.62 20.59
C ILE A 127 -2.99 2.93 21.94
N VAL A 128 -2.03 3.10 22.85
CA VAL A 128 -2.04 2.51 24.19
C VAL A 128 -1.93 3.64 25.23
N GLY A 129 -2.87 3.73 26.15
CA GLY A 129 -2.75 4.62 27.30
C GLY A 129 -1.69 4.08 28.28
N GLU A 130 -0.69 4.89 28.63
CA GLU A 130 0.32 4.49 29.63
C GLU A 130 0.02 5.08 31.01
N SER A 131 -0.54 6.30 31.08
CA SER A 131 -0.96 7.00 32.28
C SER A 131 -1.96 8.12 31.92
N GLU A 132 -2.41 8.89 32.92
CA GLU A 132 -3.26 10.07 32.68
C GLU A 132 -2.57 11.11 31.79
N ASP A 133 -1.24 11.24 31.92
CA ASP A 133 -0.44 12.27 31.25
C ASP A 133 0.29 11.77 29.98
N GLN A 134 0.30 10.45 29.70
CA GLN A 134 1.07 9.85 28.62
C GLN A 134 0.28 8.80 27.86
N MET A 135 0.44 8.84 26.56
CA MET A 135 -0.06 7.85 25.62
C MET A 135 1.07 7.36 24.71
N SER A 136 1.01 6.13 24.31
CA SER A 136 1.95 5.57 23.36
C SER A 136 1.28 5.14 22.06
N VAL A 137 2.03 5.30 20.98
CA VAL A 137 1.75 4.67 19.69
C VAL A 137 2.66 3.46 19.56
N ASP A 138 2.10 2.28 19.56
CA ASP A 138 2.80 1.02 19.26
C ASP A 138 2.74 0.72 17.77
N LEU A 139 3.89 0.38 17.18
CA LEU A 139 4.02 0.02 15.79
C LEU A 139 4.77 -1.29 15.66
N SER A 140 4.16 -2.29 15.04
CA SER A 140 4.76 -3.60 14.82
C SER A 140 4.53 -4.08 13.39
N LEU A 141 5.43 -4.97 12.94
CA LEU A 141 5.25 -5.73 11.72
C LEU A 141 4.90 -7.17 12.09
N LEU A 142 3.89 -7.73 11.41
CA LEU A 142 3.43 -9.10 11.64
C LEU A 142 4.41 -10.13 11.05
N GLN A 143 5.02 -9.80 9.92
CA GLN A 143 5.97 -10.65 9.20
C GLN A 143 7.26 -9.90 8.87
N GLY A 144 8.30 -10.66 8.53
CA GLY A 144 9.61 -10.15 8.19
C GLY A 144 10.57 -10.17 9.37
N GLU A 145 11.84 -10.36 9.06
CA GLU A 145 12.94 -10.42 10.01
C GLU A 145 14.13 -9.62 9.46
N GLY A 146 15.18 -9.48 10.25
CA GLY A 146 16.44 -8.89 9.82
C GLY A 146 16.43 -7.37 9.65
N ARG A 147 17.42 -6.89 8.91
CA ARG A 147 17.71 -5.46 8.80
C ARG A 147 16.61 -4.65 8.10
N GLY A 148 16.00 -5.21 7.06
CA GLY A 148 14.90 -4.54 6.35
C GLY A 148 13.71 -4.25 7.25
N ARG A 149 13.40 -5.17 8.19
CA ARG A 149 12.38 -4.93 9.22
C ARG A 149 12.75 -3.76 10.14
N ASP A 150 14.01 -3.71 10.59
CA ASP A 150 14.46 -2.64 11.48
C ASP A 150 14.38 -1.27 10.79
N LEU A 151 14.82 -1.19 9.54
CA LEU A 151 14.73 0.04 8.72
C LEU A 151 13.28 0.48 8.48
N ALA A 152 12.38 -0.47 8.18
CA ALA A 152 10.96 -0.18 8.02
C ALA A 152 10.32 0.36 9.31
N ILE A 153 10.71 -0.14 10.48
CA ILE A 153 10.27 0.38 11.78
C ILE A 153 10.88 1.76 12.05
N GLN A 154 12.17 1.93 11.78
CA GLN A 154 12.84 3.23 11.96
C GLN A 154 12.13 4.33 11.16
N VAL A 155 11.89 4.09 9.87
CA VAL A 155 11.22 5.08 9.02
C VAL A 155 9.79 5.33 9.46
N ALA A 156 9.07 4.31 9.94
CA ALA A 156 7.69 4.47 10.37
C ALA A 156 7.57 5.29 11.65
N LEU A 157 8.44 5.06 12.65
CA LEU A 157 8.46 5.87 13.88
C LEU A 157 9.00 7.28 13.61
N ALA A 158 10.11 7.41 12.90
CA ALA A 158 10.70 8.69 12.54
C ALA A 158 9.78 9.53 11.65
N GLY A 159 9.17 8.90 10.65
CA GLY A 159 8.20 9.52 9.75
C GLY A 159 6.95 10.00 10.48
N THR A 160 6.49 9.26 11.50
CA THR A 160 5.38 9.70 12.36
C THR A 160 5.72 11.01 13.06
N VAL A 161 6.91 11.12 13.66
CA VAL A 161 7.33 12.37 14.33
C VAL A 161 7.51 13.51 13.35
N THR A 162 8.14 13.25 12.20
CA THR A 162 8.31 14.26 11.12
C THR A 162 6.95 14.76 10.61
N LYS A 163 6.01 13.84 10.38
CA LYS A 163 4.65 14.15 9.98
C LYS A 163 3.93 15.02 11.00
N ILE A 164 3.95 14.63 12.27
CA ILE A 164 3.35 15.40 13.39
C ILE A 164 3.87 16.83 13.41
N ARG A 165 5.18 17.03 13.38
CA ARG A 165 5.78 18.37 13.39
C ARG A 165 5.34 19.20 12.17
N ARG A 166 5.27 18.58 11.01
CA ARG A 166 4.89 19.26 9.77
C ARG A 166 3.43 19.71 9.76
N VAL A 167 2.51 18.87 10.23
CA VAL A 167 1.08 19.19 10.20
C VAL A 167 0.63 20.05 11.39
N THR A 168 1.35 20.04 12.52
CA THR A 168 1.06 20.91 13.66
C THR A 168 1.83 22.23 13.62
N GLY A 169 2.91 22.29 12.84
CA GLY A 169 3.85 23.44 12.85
C GLY A 169 4.61 23.57 14.17
N GLN A 170 4.59 22.56 15.04
CA GLN A 170 5.20 22.59 16.35
C GLN A 170 6.27 21.51 16.51
N GLN A 171 7.27 21.77 17.35
CA GLN A 171 8.33 20.80 17.70
C GLN A 171 7.79 19.80 18.74
N VAL A 172 6.85 18.94 18.31
CA VAL A 172 6.34 17.86 19.15
C VAL A 172 7.39 16.76 19.20
N ASN A 173 7.96 16.56 20.39
CA ASN A 173 8.96 15.53 20.63
C ASN A 173 8.36 14.42 21.49
N PRO A 174 8.56 13.14 21.14
CA PRO A 174 8.16 12.05 22.03
C PRO A 174 8.90 12.14 23.36
N VAL A 175 8.22 11.83 24.45
CA VAL A 175 8.80 11.75 25.80
C VAL A 175 9.78 10.60 25.89
N ARG A 176 9.51 9.52 25.14
CA ARG A 176 10.32 8.29 25.05
C ARG A 176 10.11 7.61 23.71
N VAL A 177 11.16 6.96 23.23
CA VAL A 177 11.13 6.11 22.04
C VAL A 177 11.64 4.72 22.40
N ARG A 178 10.99 3.68 21.93
CA ARG A 178 11.42 2.29 22.14
C ARG A 178 11.58 1.59 20.80
N PHE A 179 12.67 0.84 20.65
CA PHE A 179 12.95 0.00 19.51
C PHE A 179 13.25 -1.44 19.96
N ARG A 180 12.68 -2.41 19.26
CA ARG A 180 13.00 -3.83 19.48
C ARG A 180 14.40 -4.20 18.98
N GLN A 181 14.88 -3.53 17.95
CA GLN A 181 16.21 -3.73 17.41
C GLN A 181 17.30 -3.46 18.46
N SER A 182 18.48 -4.05 18.27
CA SER A 182 19.67 -3.76 19.07
C SER A 182 20.15 -2.32 18.81
N ALA A 183 20.83 -1.73 19.79
CA ALA A 183 21.41 -0.40 19.63
C ALA A 183 22.40 -0.39 18.46
N PRO A 184 22.29 0.56 17.51
CA PRO A 184 23.32 0.75 16.50
C PRO A 184 24.61 1.29 17.14
N PRO A 185 25.78 1.14 16.52
CA PRO A 185 27.06 1.63 17.04
C PRO A 185 27.07 3.16 17.28
N ARG A 186 26.29 3.89 16.50
CA ARG A 186 26.03 5.33 16.64
C ARG A 186 24.54 5.55 16.61
N HIS A 187 24.04 6.42 17.47
CA HIS A 187 22.61 6.75 17.56
C HIS A 187 22.33 8.24 17.77
N ASP A 188 23.32 9.08 17.49
CA ASP A 188 23.18 10.54 17.59
C ASP A 188 22.08 11.06 16.64
N GLN A 189 21.97 10.50 15.44
CA GLN A 189 20.93 10.82 14.46
C GLN A 189 19.51 10.54 15.01
N PHE A 190 19.36 9.47 15.81
CA PHE A 190 18.08 9.16 16.47
C PHE A 190 17.74 10.23 17.49
N ILE A 191 18.71 10.65 18.35
CA ILE A 191 18.51 11.69 19.36
C ILE A 191 18.13 13.00 18.69
N GLU A 192 18.83 13.39 17.63
CA GLU A 192 18.56 14.60 16.87
C GLU A 192 17.17 14.56 16.24
N LEU A 193 16.82 13.50 15.52
CA LEU A 193 15.53 13.37 14.86
C LEU A 193 14.38 13.35 15.85
N PHE A 194 14.43 12.50 16.87
CA PHE A 194 13.34 12.37 17.85
C PHE A 194 13.28 13.54 18.85
N GLY A 195 14.35 14.30 19.00
CA GLY A 195 14.43 15.42 19.94
C GLY A 195 14.37 14.98 21.41
N THR A 196 14.76 13.75 21.69
CA THR A 196 14.84 13.18 23.05
C THR A 196 16.01 12.21 23.16
N ALA A 197 16.68 12.23 24.31
CA ALA A 197 17.71 11.24 24.63
C ALA A 197 17.15 9.94 25.25
N ARG A 198 15.83 9.89 25.51
CA ARG A 198 15.18 8.71 26.08
C ARG A 198 14.80 7.73 24.98
N ILE A 199 15.80 7.06 24.44
CA ILE A 199 15.67 6.05 23.38
C ILE A 199 16.15 4.72 23.92
N ASP A 200 15.26 3.74 24.01
CA ASP A 200 15.57 2.38 24.48
C ASP A 200 15.65 1.44 23.28
N PHE A 201 16.79 0.84 23.11
CA PHE A 201 17.00 -0.27 22.17
C PHE A 201 16.90 -1.63 22.90
N GLY A 202 16.58 -2.69 22.15
CA GLY A 202 16.35 -4.01 22.73
C GLY A 202 15.05 -4.08 23.57
N ALA A 203 14.14 -3.15 23.38
CA ALA A 203 12.86 -3.11 24.08
C ALA A 203 11.90 -4.22 23.57
N PRO A 204 10.86 -4.58 24.33
CA PRO A 204 9.87 -5.57 23.89
C PRO A 204 8.97 -5.09 22.74
N THR A 205 8.83 -3.78 22.57
CA THR A 205 7.94 -3.12 21.60
C THR A 205 8.66 -2.02 20.84
N ASN A 206 8.06 -1.57 19.71
CA ASN A 206 8.49 -0.35 19.02
C ASN A 206 7.42 0.72 19.31
N GLN A 207 7.79 1.78 20.03
CA GLN A 207 6.81 2.75 20.53
C GLN A 207 7.33 4.18 20.48
N LEU A 208 6.39 5.10 20.29
CA LEU A 208 6.54 6.53 20.56
C LEU A 208 5.60 6.90 21.72
N THR A 209 6.13 7.43 22.79
CA THR A 209 5.34 7.93 23.91
C THR A 209 5.24 9.46 23.82
N PHE A 210 4.03 10.00 23.82
CA PHE A 210 3.74 11.44 23.81
C PHE A 210 3.04 11.87 25.09
N ARG A 211 2.99 13.16 25.35
CA ARG A 211 2.11 13.71 26.38
C ARG A 211 0.66 13.67 25.90
N THR A 212 -0.26 13.31 26.76
CA THR A 212 -1.70 13.32 26.42
C THR A 212 -2.17 14.70 25.95
N ALA A 213 -1.61 15.77 26.50
CA ALA A 213 -1.90 17.14 26.08
C ALA A 213 -1.54 17.43 24.62
N ASP A 214 -0.52 16.78 24.06
CA ASP A 214 -0.11 16.97 22.66
C ASP A 214 -1.20 16.49 21.68
N LEU A 215 -2.07 15.56 22.10
CA LEU A 215 -3.15 15.03 21.26
C LEU A 215 -4.22 16.08 20.89
N ALA A 216 -4.37 17.11 21.73
CA ALA A 216 -5.30 18.20 21.50
C ALA A 216 -4.76 19.26 20.52
N LEU A 217 -3.50 19.15 20.08
CA LEU A 217 -2.91 20.09 19.14
C LEU A 217 -3.69 20.12 17.83
N PRO A 218 -4.11 21.30 17.36
CA PRO A 218 -4.78 21.43 16.07
C PRO A 218 -3.80 21.19 14.93
N MET A 219 -4.29 20.61 13.85
CA MET A 219 -3.51 20.45 12.63
C MET A 219 -3.70 21.65 11.70
N LEU A 220 -2.61 22.21 11.19
CA LEU A 220 -2.61 23.32 10.23
C LEU A 220 -3.25 22.93 8.89
N THR A 221 -3.24 21.64 8.59
CA THR A 221 -3.76 21.04 7.36
C THR A 221 -5.19 20.48 7.52
N ALA A 222 -5.85 20.75 8.66
CA ALA A 222 -7.19 20.27 8.93
C ALA A 222 -8.20 20.72 7.86
N ASP A 223 -8.92 19.77 7.30
CA ASP A 223 -10.01 20.01 6.34
C ASP A 223 -11.18 19.07 6.66
N PRO A 224 -12.18 19.54 7.42
CA PRO A 224 -13.30 18.69 7.84
C PRO A 224 -14.13 18.14 6.69
N VAL A 225 -14.22 18.85 5.57
CA VAL A 225 -14.99 18.41 4.39
C VAL A 225 -14.25 17.28 3.70
N LEU A 226 -12.96 17.46 3.44
CA LEU A 226 -12.12 16.45 2.83
C LEU A 226 -11.98 15.22 3.75
N ALA A 227 -11.76 15.43 5.06
CA ALA A 227 -11.71 14.35 6.05
C ALA A 227 -12.97 13.47 6.02
N ALA A 228 -14.17 14.06 5.95
CA ALA A 228 -15.43 13.32 5.88
C ALA A 228 -15.57 12.50 4.59
N ILE A 229 -15.09 13.00 3.46
CA ILE A 229 -15.07 12.28 2.18
C ILE A 229 -14.11 11.10 2.25
N LEU A 230 -12.88 11.34 2.71
CA LEU A 230 -11.84 10.31 2.83
C LEU A 230 -12.23 9.20 3.82
N HIS A 231 -12.83 9.56 4.94
CA HIS A 231 -13.31 8.60 5.94
C HIS A 231 -14.39 7.66 5.36
N ARG A 232 -15.35 8.19 4.60
CA ARG A 232 -16.36 7.36 3.91
C ARG A 232 -15.72 6.46 2.86
N SER A 233 -14.75 6.98 2.09
CA SER A 233 -14.03 6.20 1.08
C SER A 233 -13.23 5.07 1.72
N ALA A 234 -12.49 5.35 2.81
CA ALA A 234 -11.71 4.36 3.54
C ALA A 234 -12.59 3.25 4.14
N GLY A 235 -13.75 3.61 4.70
CA GLY A 235 -14.71 2.64 5.25
C GLY A 235 -15.32 1.69 4.21
N ALA A 236 -15.34 2.08 2.94
CA ALA A 236 -15.81 1.25 1.84
C ALA A 236 -14.69 0.40 1.18
N MET A 237 -13.42 0.65 1.52
CA MET A 237 -12.30 -0.09 0.93
C MET A 237 -12.16 -1.48 1.56
N ALA A 238 -12.01 -2.50 0.69
CA ALA A 238 -11.60 -3.82 1.14
C ALA A 238 -10.13 -3.79 1.61
N GLN A 239 -9.77 -4.73 2.49
CA GLN A 239 -8.36 -4.90 2.85
C GLN A 239 -7.51 -5.22 1.62
N PRO A 240 -6.26 -4.74 1.56
CA PRO A 240 -5.35 -5.02 0.46
C PRO A 240 -5.11 -6.53 0.35
N ARG A 241 -5.04 -6.99 -0.88
CA ARG A 241 -4.68 -8.38 -1.21
C ARG A 241 -3.76 -8.40 -2.42
N ILE A 242 -2.93 -9.40 -2.52
CA ILE A 242 -2.06 -9.55 -3.69
C ILE A 242 -2.94 -9.59 -4.93
N THR A 243 -2.68 -8.68 -5.86
CA THR A 243 -3.27 -8.70 -7.19
C THR A 243 -2.37 -9.56 -8.07
N THR A 244 -2.84 -10.75 -8.42
CA THR A 244 -2.12 -11.63 -9.35
C THR A 244 -1.99 -10.97 -10.72
N TRP A 245 -1.02 -11.43 -11.51
CA TRP A 245 -0.85 -10.95 -12.88
C TRP A 245 -2.14 -11.17 -13.71
N SER A 246 -2.81 -12.31 -13.53
CA SER A 246 -4.09 -12.62 -14.19
C SER A 246 -5.20 -11.63 -13.76
N GLU A 247 -5.34 -11.33 -12.48
CA GLU A 247 -6.30 -10.32 -11.98
C GLU A 247 -6.00 -8.94 -12.54
N ARG A 248 -4.71 -8.57 -12.60
CA ARG A 248 -4.28 -7.29 -13.18
C ARG A 248 -4.64 -7.22 -14.67
N LEU A 249 -4.44 -8.29 -15.42
CA LEU A 249 -4.86 -8.38 -16.80
C LEU A 249 -6.39 -8.20 -16.92
N GLN A 250 -7.18 -8.86 -16.08
CA GLN A 250 -8.64 -8.72 -16.06
C GLN A 250 -9.09 -7.29 -15.77
N GLN A 251 -8.42 -6.58 -14.82
CA GLN A 251 -8.69 -5.16 -14.53
C GLN A 251 -8.41 -4.27 -15.76
N VAL A 252 -7.26 -4.48 -16.42
CA VAL A 252 -6.90 -3.73 -17.64
C VAL A 252 -7.91 -3.99 -18.75
N LEU A 253 -8.32 -5.25 -18.95
CA LEU A 253 -9.34 -5.62 -19.93
C LEU A 253 -10.68 -4.96 -19.62
N ALA A 254 -11.12 -4.94 -18.35
CA ALA A 254 -12.36 -4.31 -17.93
C ALA A 254 -12.38 -2.81 -18.25
N VAL A 255 -11.31 -2.07 -17.92
CA VAL A 255 -11.19 -0.63 -18.23
C VAL A 255 -11.18 -0.39 -19.73
N MET A 256 -10.39 -1.16 -20.48
CA MET A 256 -10.29 -0.95 -21.94
C MET A 256 -11.55 -1.32 -22.72
N MET A 257 -12.41 -2.17 -22.15
CA MET A 257 -13.72 -2.46 -22.75
C MET A 257 -14.67 -1.26 -22.67
N ASP A 258 -14.49 -0.33 -21.75
CA ASP A 258 -15.26 0.91 -21.68
C ASP A 258 -14.91 1.84 -22.86
N ASP A 259 -13.69 1.74 -23.40
CA ASP A 259 -13.18 2.53 -24.52
C ASP A 259 -13.51 1.90 -25.90
N GLY A 260 -14.15 0.73 -25.95
CA GLY A 260 -14.56 0.06 -27.18
C GLY A 260 -13.85 -1.28 -27.45
N THR A 261 -13.39 -1.50 -28.71
CA THR A 261 -12.82 -2.78 -29.12
C THR A 261 -11.45 -3.03 -28.52
N VAL A 262 -11.32 -4.12 -27.75
CA VAL A 262 -10.08 -4.49 -27.06
C VAL A 262 -9.23 -5.39 -27.94
N THR A 263 -8.00 -4.98 -28.22
CA THR A 263 -7.00 -5.76 -28.94
C THR A 263 -5.74 -5.98 -28.09
N ILE A 264 -4.94 -6.99 -28.45
CA ILE A 264 -3.80 -7.42 -27.63
C ILE A 264 -2.70 -6.34 -27.50
N ASP A 265 -2.46 -5.54 -28.54
CA ASP A 265 -1.33 -4.60 -28.55
C ASP A 265 -1.53 -3.41 -27.59
N PRO A 266 -2.70 -2.74 -27.53
CA PRO A 266 -2.97 -1.73 -26.52
C PRO A 266 -2.94 -2.27 -25.08
N VAL A 267 -3.45 -3.49 -24.87
CA VAL A 267 -3.40 -4.15 -23.55
C VAL A 267 -1.96 -4.45 -23.15
N ALA A 268 -1.13 -4.97 -24.06
CA ALA A 268 0.28 -5.22 -23.79
C ALA A 268 1.02 -3.94 -23.38
N ARG A 269 0.79 -2.81 -24.11
CA ARG A 269 1.36 -1.51 -23.73
C ARG A 269 0.93 -1.06 -22.35
N ARG A 270 -0.35 -1.22 -22.01
CA ARG A 270 -0.89 -0.82 -20.70
C ARG A 270 -0.37 -1.71 -19.55
N MET A 271 0.04 -2.94 -19.87
CA MET A 271 0.72 -3.88 -18.98
C MET A 271 2.24 -3.65 -18.94
N ALA A 272 2.78 -2.62 -19.61
CA ALA A 272 4.21 -2.35 -19.81
C ALA A 272 4.98 -3.55 -20.41
N MET A 273 4.35 -4.27 -21.35
CA MET A 273 4.90 -5.47 -21.97
C MET A 273 4.84 -5.37 -23.49
N SER A 274 5.74 -6.12 -24.17
CA SER A 274 5.56 -6.38 -25.59
C SER A 274 4.44 -7.40 -25.81
N ARG A 275 3.81 -7.42 -27.00
CA ARG A 275 2.85 -8.44 -27.38
C ARG A 275 3.40 -9.87 -27.19
N ARG A 276 4.66 -10.09 -27.56
CA ARG A 276 5.34 -11.40 -27.42
C ARG A 276 5.48 -11.79 -25.94
N SER A 277 5.87 -10.83 -25.07
CA SER A 277 5.98 -11.07 -23.63
C SER A 277 4.62 -11.37 -23.00
N LEU A 278 3.56 -10.65 -23.40
CA LEU A 278 2.20 -10.91 -22.95
C LEU A 278 1.75 -12.33 -23.35
N GLN A 279 1.97 -12.73 -24.60
CA GLN A 279 1.60 -14.07 -25.05
C GLN A 279 2.39 -15.18 -24.34
N ARG A 280 3.68 -14.97 -24.10
CA ARG A 280 4.51 -15.90 -23.33
C ARG A 280 3.98 -16.05 -21.90
N ARG A 281 3.68 -14.92 -21.23
CA ARG A 281 3.15 -14.94 -19.86
C ARG A 281 1.80 -15.66 -19.77
N LEU A 282 0.90 -15.43 -20.74
CA LEU A 282 -0.35 -16.16 -20.83
C LEU A 282 -0.13 -17.68 -20.93
N ALA A 283 0.82 -18.11 -21.75
CA ALA A 283 1.16 -19.53 -21.88
C ALA A 283 1.75 -20.10 -20.58
N GLU A 284 2.60 -19.36 -19.87
CA GLU A 284 3.14 -19.72 -18.54
C GLU A 284 2.01 -19.89 -17.51
N GLU A 285 0.95 -19.07 -17.58
CA GLU A 285 -0.25 -19.17 -16.73
C GLU A 285 -1.25 -20.23 -17.24
N GLY A 286 -0.91 -20.99 -18.27
CA GLY A 286 -1.77 -22.05 -18.83
C GLY A 286 -3.01 -21.53 -19.56
N THR A 287 -3.00 -20.28 -20.05
CA THR A 287 -4.14 -19.63 -20.69
C THR A 287 -3.75 -18.99 -22.03
N THR A 288 -4.72 -18.41 -22.73
CA THR A 288 -4.53 -17.71 -23.99
C THR A 288 -5.21 -16.35 -23.99
N TRP A 289 -4.77 -15.44 -24.86
CA TRP A 289 -5.43 -14.15 -25.08
C TRP A 289 -6.94 -14.26 -25.28
N ARG A 290 -7.35 -15.25 -26.05
CA ARG A 290 -8.78 -15.49 -26.35
C ARG A 290 -9.56 -15.91 -25.11
N GLN A 291 -8.98 -16.77 -24.29
CA GLN A 291 -9.61 -17.22 -23.04
C GLN A 291 -9.75 -16.07 -22.05
N GLU A 292 -8.71 -15.25 -21.91
CA GLU A 292 -8.74 -14.12 -20.95
C GLU A 292 -9.72 -13.03 -21.37
N ILE A 293 -9.77 -12.67 -22.65
CA ILE A 293 -10.76 -11.68 -23.11
C ILE A 293 -12.19 -12.23 -23.05
N ASP A 294 -12.39 -13.53 -23.30
CA ASP A 294 -13.70 -14.17 -23.14
C ASP A 294 -14.11 -14.25 -21.67
N ARG A 295 -13.15 -14.46 -20.74
CA ARG A 295 -13.37 -14.39 -19.30
C ARG A 295 -13.82 -12.98 -18.86
N ALA A 296 -13.11 -11.95 -19.29
CA ALA A 296 -13.46 -10.56 -18.98
C ALA A 296 -14.85 -10.18 -19.51
N ARG A 297 -15.19 -10.61 -20.73
CA ARG A 297 -16.51 -10.38 -21.33
C ARG A 297 -17.63 -11.09 -20.59
N ARG A 298 -17.41 -12.32 -20.13
CA ARG A 298 -18.39 -13.05 -19.31
C ARG A 298 -18.62 -12.39 -17.98
N SER A 299 -17.55 -12.04 -17.26
CA SER A 299 -17.65 -11.31 -15.99
C SER A 299 -18.43 -9.99 -16.14
N ARG A 300 -18.17 -9.25 -17.22
CA ARG A 300 -18.89 -8.01 -17.53
C ARG A 300 -20.37 -8.24 -17.87
N LEU A 301 -20.68 -9.35 -18.50
CA LEU A 301 -22.07 -9.75 -18.80
C LEU A 301 -22.83 -10.10 -17.52
N GLU A 302 -22.17 -10.70 -16.55
CA GLU A 302 -22.74 -11.08 -15.26
C GLU A 302 -22.98 -9.87 -14.33
N ASP A 303 -22.28 -8.76 -14.55
CA ASP A 303 -22.45 -7.51 -13.81
C ASP A 303 -23.77 -6.81 -14.22
N ARG A 304 -24.85 -7.18 -13.53
CA ARG A 304 -26.20 -6.65 -13.79
C ARG A 304 -26.33 -5.13 -13.60
N SER A 305 -25.42 -4.50 -12.87
CA SER A 305 -25.44 -3.04 -12.67
C SER A 305 -25.22 -2.24 -13.95
N ARG A 306 -24.61 -2.86 -14.96
CA ARG A 306 -24.29 -2.24 -16.26
C ARG A 306 -25.40 -2.38 -17.30
N TRP A 307 -26.48 -3.10 -16.98
CA TRP A 307 -27.54 -3.41 -17.94
C TRP A 307 -28.85 -2.71 -17.62
N SER A 308 -29.33 -1.89 -18.55
CA SER A 308 -30.70 -1.39 -18.51
C SER A 308 -31.68 -2.45 -19.02
N PRO A 309 -32.91 -2.50 -18.49
CA PRO A 309 -33.96 -3.37 -19.07
C PRO A 309 -34.22 -3.14 -20.57
N THR A 310 -33.82 -1.99 -21.09
CA THR A 310 -33.97 -1.57 -22.49
C THR A 310 -32.73 -1.83 -23.35
N THR A 311 -31.62 -2.35 -22.78
CA THR A 311 -30.38 -2.61 -23.53
C THR A 311 -30.62 -3.62 -24.64
N ASN A 312 -30.48 -3.18 -25.88
CA ASN A 312 -30.64 -4.05 -27.04
C ASN A 312 -29.35 -4.85 -27.34
N ARG A 313 -29.49 -5.85 -28.26
CA ARG A 313 -28.40 -6.78 -28.57
C ARG A 313 -27.17 -6.12 -29.22
N THR A 314 -27.37 -5.01 -29.90
CA THR A 314 -26.28 -4.24 -30.53
C THR A 314 -25.53 -3.43 -29.49
N GLU A 315 -26.22 -2.77 -28.60
CA GLU A 315 -25.64 -2.07 -27.46
C GLU A 315 -24.86 -3.04 -26.55
N MET A 316 -25.45 -4.21 -26.27
CA MET A 316 -24.78 -5.27 -25.51
C MET A 316 -23.49 -5.73 -26.19
N ALA A 317 -23.48 -5.87 -27.52
CA ALA A 317 -22.28 -6.21 -28.27
C ALA A 317 -21.18 -5.14 -28.08
N HIS A 318 -21.52 -3.87 -28.22
CA HIS A 318 -20.57 -2.76 -28.03
C HIS A 318 -20.05 -2.70 -26.61
N LEU A 319 -20.90 -2.81 -25.60
CA LEU A 319 -20.54 -2.82 -24.20
C LEU A 319 -19.59 -3.98 -23.82
N LEU A 320 -19.66 -5.09 -24.56
CA LEU A 320 -18.74 -6.25 -24.41
C LEU A 320 -17.50 -6.15 -25.31
N GLY A 321 -17.29 -5.03 -26.00
CA GLY A 321 -16.15 -4.83 -26.90
C GLY A 321 -16.20 -5.66 -28.18
N TYR A 322 -17.41 -5.94 -28.70
CA TYR A 322 -17.62 -6.53 -30.04
C TYR A 322 -18.01 -5.44 -31.03
N SER A 323 -17.59 -5.60 -32.27
CA SER A 323 -17.94 -4.71 -33.35
C SER A 323 -19.42 -4.82 -33.80
N ASP A 324 -20.07 -5.96 -33.56
CA ASP A 324 -21.43 -6.22 -34.00
C ASP A 324 -22.13 -7.34 -33.18
N ALA A 325 -23.47 -7.37 -33.29
CA ALA A 325 -24.32 -8.36 -32.61
C ALA A 325 -24.12 -9.81 -33.09
N ARG A 326 -23.63 -10.03 -34.35
CA ARG A 326 -23.36 -11.37 -34.88
C ARG A 326 -22.12 -11.97 -34.17
N SER A 327 -21.11 -11.15 -33.95
CA SER A 327 -19.89 -11.52 -33.22
C SER A 327 -20.20 -11.91 -31.78
N LEU A 328 -21.08 -11.17 -31.10
CA LEU A 328 -21.62 -11.55 -29.80
C LEU A 328 -22.36 -12.88 -29.84
N GLY A 329 -23.20 -13.09 -30.83
CA GLY A 329 -23.95 -14.35 -31.00
C GLY A 329 -23.04 -15.58 -31.21
N ARG A 330 -21.90 -15.43 -31.90
CA ARG A 330 -20.87 -16.49 -32.03
C ARG A 330 -20.18 -16.76 -30.70
N ALA A 331 -19.92 -15.72 -29.90
CA ALA A 331 -19.32 -15.88 -28.59
C ALA A 331 -20.26 -16.60 -27.61
N TYR A 332 -21.53 -16.25 -27.57
CA TYR A 332 -22.53 -16.95 -26.76
C TYR A 332 -22.58 -18.45 -27.03
N ARG A 333 -22.63 -18.83 -28.31
CA ARG A 333 -22.61 -20.25 -28.69
C ARG A 333 -21.36 -20.98 -28.22
N ARG A 334 -20.20 -20.32 -28.26
CA ARG A 334 -18.93 -20.87 -27.79
C ARG A 334 -18.90 -21.00 -26.25
N TRP A 335 -19.51 -20.04 -25.55
CA TRP A 335 -19.54 -20.06 -24.07
C TRP A 335 -20.55 -21.06 -23.50
N SER A 336 -21.55 -21.44 -24.29
CA SER A 336 -22.58 -22.42 -23.93
C SER A 336 -22.19 -23.86 -24.26
N GLN A 337 -21.04 -24.08 -24.88
CA GLN A 337 -20.51 -25.42 -25.10
C GLN A 337 -19.66 -25.82 -23.90
N PRO A 338 -19.90 -26.99 -23.26
CA PRO A 338 -19.17 -27.48 -22.10
C PRO A 338 -17.68 -27.69 -22.35
#